data_efcdc51bf9c9605728914986b209fdb0
#
_entry.id   efcdc51bf9c9605728914986b209fdb0
#
_cell.length_a   1.000
_cell.length_b   1.000
_cell.length_c   1.000
_cell.angle_alpha   90.00
_cell.angle_beta   90.00
_cell.angle_gamma   90.00
#
_symmetry.space_group_name_H-M   'P 1'
#
loop_
_entity.id
_entity.type
_entity.pdbx_description
1 polymer ?
#
loop_
_entity_poly.entity_id
_entity_poly.type
_entity_poly.pdbx_seq_one_letter_code
_entity_poly.pdbx_strand_id
1 'polypeptide(L)'
;LMRDLLADDGSIYVHCDWRVNSYMRLILDEVFGGDLFQNEIIWCYRGMAVSTRHFVRRHDSIYFYTKSKDYSFNWENVAEPLTDSTIKKYKHADKDGRKFRLHGRNITDSPIRNNSDIDTSWLKTNPELCRVDYLDQKKGSKPRDWFMMDYINVMSSERLDYPTQKPEKFIERIIKASSNEGDIVADFFCGSGTTASVSESLGRKWITSDLGKFSVHTTRKRMIGVQRQLKKEEKNWRAFEILNLGKYERA
;
A
#
# COMPACT_ATOMS: atom_id res chain seq x y z
N LEU A 1 18.09 -0.94 15.98
CA LEU A 1 18.73 -0.36 14.80
C LEU A 1 17.72 0.14 13.75
N MET A 2 16.87 -0.73 13.13
CA MET A 2 15.89 -0.26 12.13
C MET A 2 14.94 0.78 12.69
N ARG A 3 14.44 0.60 13.92
CA ARG A 3 13.61 1.60 14.60
C ARG A 3 14.33 2.95 14.73
N ASP A 4 15.61 2.95 15.04
CA ASP A 4 16.39 4.17 15.25
C ASP A 4 16.64 4.92 13.94
N LEU A 5 16.69 4.20 12.81
CA LEU A 5 16.85 4.75 11.46
C LEU A 5 15.56 5.35 10.88
N LEU A 6 14.38 4.99 11.42
CA LEU A 6 13.12 5.56 10.96
C LEU A 6 13.04 7.06 11.32
N ALA A 7 12.46 7.85 10.40
CA ALA A 7 12.01 9.20 10.69
C ALA A 7 10.93 9.17 11.80
N ASP A 8 10.70 10.28 12.50
CA ASP A 8 9.76 10.33 13.61
C ASP A 8 8.32 10.04 13.17
N ASP A 9 7.97 10.36 11.93
CA ASP A 9 6.69 10.03 11.27
C ASP A 9 6.77 8.76 10.39
N GLY A 10 7.89 8.02 10.47
CA GLY A 10 8.20 6.88 9.63
C GLY A 10 7.46 5.61 10.03
N SER A 11 7.38 4.70 9.07
CA SER A 11 6.68 3.42 9.17
C SER A 11 7.56 2.25 8.79
N ILE A 12 7.32 1.09 9.39
CA ILE A 12 7.96 -0.17 9.03
C ILE A 12 6.92 -1.23 8.69
N TYR A 13 7.19 -1.98 7.64
CA TYR A 13 6.40 -3.13 7.21
C TYR A 13 7.27 -4.37 7.23
N VAL A 14 6.88 -5.38 8.01
CA VAL A 14 7.63 -6.63 8.14
C VAL A 14 6.79 -7.78 7.61
N HIS A 15 7.18 -8.31 6.45
CA HIS A 15 6.55 -9.45 5.83
C HIS A 15 7.16 -10.75 6.36
N CYS A 16 6.29 -11.68 6.74
CA CYS A 16 6.70 -13.03 7.12
C CYS A 16 5.60 -14.05 6.80
N ASP A 17 6.02 -15.31 6.63
CA ASP A 17 5.09 -16.40 6.44
C ASP A 17 4.61 -16.98 7.79
N TRP A 18 3.65 -17.90 7.70
CA TRP A 18 2.99 -18.54 8.84
C TRP A 18 3.94 -19.24 9.83
N ARG A 19 5.18 -19.57 9.43
CA ARG A 19 6.13 -20.31 10.30
C ARG A 19 6.71 -19.42 11.41
N VAL A 20 6.81 -18.13 11.14
CA VAL A 20 7.49 -17.18 12.05
C VAL A 20 6.64 -15.96 12.42
N ASN A 21 5.45 -15.79 11.82
CA ASN A 21 4.63 -14.60 12.00
C ASN A 21 4.30 -14.32 13.48
N SER A 22 3.91 -15.32 14.25
CA SER A 22 3.59 -15.15 15.68
C SER A 22 4.78 -14.68 16.52
N TYR A 23 5.97 -15.20 16.25
CA TYR A 23 7.20 -14.77 16.93
C TYR A 23 7.58 -13.35 16.51
N MET A 24 7.43 -13.04 15.22
CA MET A 24 7.76 -11.71 14.70
C MET A 24 6.89 -10.64 15.33
N ARG A 25 5.60 -10.92 15.55
CA ARG A 25 4.70 -9.99 16.24
C ARG A 25 5.22 -9.65 17.65
N LEU A 26 5.63 -10.65 18.43
CA LEU A 26 6.15 -10.43 19.78
C LEU A 26 7.44 -9.60 19.77
N ILE A 27 8.36 -9.90 18.84
CA ILE A 27 9.61 -9.15 18.69
C ILE A 27 9.31 -7.69 18.32
N LEU A 28 8.36 -7.44 17.42
CA LEU A 28 8.00 -6.09 17.01
C LEU A 28 7.31 -5.31 18.13
N ASP A 29 6.47 -5.97 18.94
CA ASP A 29 5.88 -5.37 20.13
C ASP A 29 6.95 -4.98 21.18
N GLU A 30 7.98 -5.81 21.35
CA GLU A 30 9.11 -5.51 22.24
C GLU A 30 9.95 -4.32 21.70
N VAL A 31 10.23 -4.28 20.39
CA VAL A 31 11.08 -3.27 19.78
C VAL A 31 10.37 -1.93 19.63
N PHE A 32 9.13 -1.91 19.16
CA PHE A 32 8.38 -0.69 18.82
C PHE A 32 7.43 -0.27 19.93
N GLY A 33 6.91 -1.22 20.70
CA GLY A 33 5.80 -1.04 21.63
C GLY A 33 4.47 -1.44 20.97
N GLY A 34 3.62 -2.18 21.70
CA GLY A 34 2.30 -2.60 21.20
C GLY A 34 1.37 -1.43 20.83
N ASP A 35 1.55 -0.26 21.44
CA ASP A 35 0.79 0.96 21.16
C ASP A 35 1.06 1.55 19.76
N LEU A 36 2.18 1.17 19.14
CA LEU A 36 2.58 1.63 17.81
C LEU A 36 2.30 0.60 16.71
N PHE A 37 1.67 -0.50 17.07
CA PHE A 37 1.11 -1.46 16.12
C PHE A 37 -0.11 -0.86 15.43
N GLN A 38 -0.12 -0.86 14.11
CA GLN A 38 -1.21 -0.34 13.31
C GLN A 38 -2.09 -1.45 12.76
N ASN A 39 -1.51 -2.41 12.03
CA ASN A 39 -2.24 -3.52 11.40
C ASN A 39 -1.38 -4.78 11.29
N GLU A 40 -2.01 -5.94 11.32
CA GLU A 40 -1.57 -7.13 10.60
C GLU A 40 -2.30 -7.14 9.26
N ILE A 41 -1.56 -6.90 8.19
CA ILE A 41 -2.09 -6.93 6.83
C ILE A 41 -1.96 -8.34 6.30
N ILE A 42 -3.04 -8.91 5.79
CA ILE A 42 -3.07 -10.25 5.24
C ILE A 42 -2.94 -10.19 3.72
N TRP A 43 -1.82 -10.66 3.19
CA TRP A 43 -1.64 -10.81 1.75
C TRP A 43 -2.13 -12.19 1.31
N CYS A 44 -3.29 -12.22 0.66
CA CYS A 44 -3.88 -13.44 0.10
C CYS A 44 -3.52 -13.60 -1.37
N TYR A 45 -3.30 -14.84 -1.80
CA TYR A 45 -2.99 -15.21 -3.18
C TYR A 45 -3.65 -16.52 -3.57
N ARG A 46 -4.00 -16.64 -4.86
CA ARG A 46 -4.59 -17.87 -5.42
C ARG A 46 -3.51 -18.91 -5.72
N GLY A 47 -3.90 -20.15 -5.82
CA GLY A 47 -3.04 -21.26 -6.19
C GLY A 47 -3.80 -22.58 -6.19
N MET A 48 -3.17 -23.66 -6.67
CA MET A 48 -3.80 -24.98 -6.70
C MET A 48 -3.97 -25.54 -5.28
N ALA A 49 -5.16 -26.07 -4.99
CA ALA A 49 -5.40 -26.81 -3.76
C ALA A 49 -4.82 -28.22 -3.90
N VAL A 50 -3.87 -28.57 -3.02
CA VAL A 50 -3.18 -29.87 -3.05
C VAL A 50 -3.40 -30.69 -1.78
N SER A 51 -4.07 -30.14 -0.77
CA SER A 51 -4.33 -30.85 0.48
C SER A 51 -5.80 -31.21 0.66
N THR A 52 -6.05 -32.42 1.13
CA THR A 52 -7.40 -32.90 1.50
C THR A 52 -7.57 -33.06 3.02
N ARG A 53 -6.51 -32.79 3.81
CA ARG A 53 -6.52 -33.00 5.27
C ARG A 53 -6.56 -31.72 6.08
N HIS A 54 -6.28 -30.56 5.47
CA HIS A 54 -6.29 -29.25 6.11
C HIS A 54 -6.57 -28.16 5.08
N PHE A 55 -6.92 -26.97 5.55
CA PHE A 55 -7.06 -25.80 4.69
C PHE A 55 -5.72 -25.45 4.06
N VAL A 56 -5.72 -25.18 2.76
CA VAL A 56 -4.52 -24.81 2.02
C VAL A 56 -4.09 -23.39 2.43
N ARG A 57 -2.83 -23.23 2.83
CA ARG A 57 -2.27 -21.92 3.22
C ARG A 57 -2.09 -21.07 1.98
N ARG A 58 -2.76 -19.93 1.96
CA ARG A 58 -2.80 -18.99 0.82
C ARG A 58 -2.74 -17.54 1.28
N HIS A 59 -2.00 -17.29 2.34
CA HIS A 59 -1.72 -15.95 2.81
C HIS A 59 -0.40 -15.88 3.55
N ASP A 60 0.17 -14.70 3.55
CA ASP A 60 1.28 -14.29 4.39
C ASP A 60 0.86 -13.06 5.21
N SER A 61 1.53 -12.83 6.34
CA SER A 61 1.29 -11.69 7.22
C SER A 61 2.32 -10.58 6.98
N ILE A 62 1.85 -9.33 7.00
CA ILE A 62 2.70 -8.14 7.02
C ILE A 62 2.33 -7.32 8.23
N TYR A 63 3.26 -7.13 9.13
CA TYR A 63 3.08 -6.29 10.30
C TYR A 63 3.44 -4.85 9.99
N PHE A 64 2.51 -3.97 10.25
CA PHE A 64 2.66 -2.53 10.09
C PHE A 64 2.80 -1.86 11.45
N TYR A 65 3.97 -1.25 11.68
CA TYR A 65 4.27 -0.45 12.86
C TYR A 65 4.73 0.94 12.44
N THR A 66 4.62 1.88 13.36
CA THR A 66 5.07 3.26 13.18
C THR A 66 6.12 3.64 14.20
N LYS A 67 6.91 4.67 13.92
CA LYS A 67 7.90 5.21 14.87
C LYS A 67 7.24 5.92 16.03
N SER A 68 6.14 6.64 15.74
CA SER A 68 5.35 7.40 16.71
C SER A 68 3.86 7.32 16.39
N LYS A 69 3.03 7.99 17.19
CA LYS A 69 1.58 8.11 16.94
C LYS A 69 1.25 9.14 15.84
N ASP A 70 2.18 10.04 15.56
CA ASP A 70 2.09 11.03 14.49
C ASP A 70 2.90 10.52 13.29
N TYR A 71 2.23 9.80 12.39
CA TYR A 71 2.85 9.13 11.25
C TYR A 71 2.17 9.43 9.93
N SER A 72 2.92 9.34 8.85
CA SER A 72 2.42 9.57 7.51
C SER A 72 1.64 8.36 6.99
N PHE A 73 0.33 8.57 6.68
CA PHE A 73 -0.51 7.55 6.01
C PHE A 73 -1.44 8.16 4.97
N ASN A 74 -1.07 8.01 3.72
CA ASN A 74 -1.74 8.58 2.54
C ASN A 74 -2.83 7.63 2.03
N TRP A 75 -3.90 7.42 2.79
CA TRP A 75 -4.95 6.46 2.44
C TRP A 75 -5.57 6.70 1.06
N GLU A 76 -5.62 7.94 0.60
CA GLU A 76 -6.19 8.31 -0.71
C GLU A 76 -5.38 7.75 -1.88
N ASN A 77 -4.05 7.65 -1.73
CA ASN A 77 -3.16 7.09 -2.75
C ASN A 77 -3.30 5.58 -2.93
N VAL A 78 -3.96 4.93 -1.96
CA VAL A 78 -4.20 3.48 -1.93
C VAL A 78 -5.68 3.14 -1.74
N ALA A 79 -6.56 4.12 -1.98
CA ALA A 79 -8.00 3.95 -1.90
C ALA A 79 -8.48 2.85 -2.83
N GLU A 80 -9.44 2.06 -2.36
CA GLU A 80 -10.08 1.04 -3.17
C GLU A 80 -11.22 1.64 -3.99
N PRO A 81 -11.50 1.10 -5.18
CA PRO A 81 -12.66 1.52 -5.97
C PRO A 81 -13.95 1.42 -5.14
N LEU A 82 -14.86 2.34 -5.37
CA LEU A 82 -16.19 2.25 -4.78
C LEU A 82 -16.91 1.04 -5.35
N THR A 83 -17.56 0.27 -4.47
CA THR A 83 -18.38 -0.87 -4.90
C THR A 83 -19.66 -0.37 -5.57
N ASP A 84 -20.23 -1.18 -6.49
CA ASP A 84 -21.51 -0.88 -7.14
C ASP A 84 -22.62 -0.62 -6.12
N SER A 85 -22.64 -1.37 -5.01
CA SER A 85 -23.59 -1.16 -3.93
C SER A 85 -23.44 0.21 -3.26
N THR A 86 -22.22 0.73 -3.17
CA THR A 86 -21.95 2.08 -2.66
C THR A 86 -22.37 3.14 -3.67
N ILE A 87 -22.03 2.96 -4.95
CA ILE A 87 -22.40 3.87 -6.04
C ILE A 87 -23.93 3.99 -6.16
N LYS A 88 -24.65 2.87 -6.05
CA LYS A 88 -26.13 2.83 -6.06
C LYS A 88 -26.79 3.62 -4.93
N LYS A 89 -26.08 3.96 -3.84
CA LYS A 89 -26.60 4.80 -2.76
C LYS A 89 -26.67 6.29 -3.13
N TYR A 90 -25.95 6.71 -4.18
CA TYR A 90 -25.98 8.07 -4.72
C TYR A 90 -27.11 8.20 -5.73
N LYS A 91 -28.35 8.26 -5.19
CA LYS A 91 -29.60 8.19 -5.97
C LYS A 91 -30.08 9.54 -6.50
N HIS A 92 -29.58 10.63 -5.93
CA HIS A 92 -30.02 11.97 -6.24
C HIS A 92 -29.05 12.63 -7.23
N ALA A 93 -29.56 13.56 -8.00
CA ALA A 93 -28.76 14.43 -8.87
C ALA A 93 -29.10 15.90 -8.57
N ASP A 94 -28.12 16.78 -8.63
CA ASP A 94 -28.34 18.22 -8.58
C ASP A 94 -28.65 18.80 -9.98
N LYS A 95 -28.80 20.12 -10.08
CA LYS A 95 -29.10 20.82 -11.32
C LYS A 95 -28.03 20.64 -12.39
N ASP A 96 -26.79 20.35 -11.98
CA ASP A 96 -25.64 20.13 -12.86
C ASP A 96 -25.46 18.63 -13.20
N GLY A 97 -26.39 17.77 -12.75
CA GLY A 97 -26.35 16.31 -12.97
C GLY A 97 -25.37 15.57 -12.06
N ARG A 98 -24.77 16.22 -11.04
CA ARG A 98 -23.83 15.59 -10.12
C ARG A 98 -24.57 14.68 -9.14
N LYS A 99 -24.16 13.41 -9.09
CA LYS A 99 -24.79 12.42 -8.19
C LYS A 99 -24.39 12.65 -6.76
N PHE A 100 -25.38 12.60 -5.86
CA PHE A 100 -25.16 12.72 -4.42
C PHE A 100 -26.06 11.81 -3.60
N ARG A 101 -25.74 11.69 -2.33
CA ARG A 101 -26.57 11.05 -1.30
C ARG A 101 -26.68 11.95 -0.08
N LEU A 102 -27.71 11.72 0.72
CA LEU A 102 -27.95 12.45 1.96
C LEU A 102 -27.53 11.59 3.15
N HIS A 103 -26.81 12.20 4.08
CA HIS A 103 -26.49 11.65 5.39
C HIS A 103 -27.13 12.50 6.47
N GLY A 104 -27.96 11.91 7.32
CA GLY A 104 -28.54 12.60 8.46
C GLY A 104 -29.42 11.68 9.29
N ARG A 105 -29.72 12.09 10.52
CA ARG A 105 -30.77 11.49 11.35
C ARG A 105 -32.10 12.13 10.94
N ASN A 106 -33.14 11.30 10.70
CA ASN A 106 -34.53 11.73 10.42
C ASN A 106 -34.76 12.48 9.09
N ILE A 107 -34.26 11.97 7.98
CA ILE A 107 -34.66 12.44 6.65
C ILE A 107 -36.14 12.15 6.34
N THR A 108 -36.86 11.54 7.29
CA THR A 108 -38.26 11.11 7.11
C THR A 108 -39.22 12.26 6.82
N ASP A 109 -38.96 13.45 7.31
CA ASP A 109 -39.84 14.62 7.18
C ASP A 109 -39.30 15.70 6.21
N SER A 110 -38.23 15.37 5.50
CA SER A 110 -37.63 16.26 4.52
C SER A 110 -38.47 16.31 3.24
N PRO A 111 -38.70 17.52 2.64
CA PRO A 111 -39.38 17.66 1.35
C PRO A 111 -38.69 16.96 0.17
N ILE A 112 -37.53 16.36 0.45
CA ILE A 112 -36.65 15.65 -0.49
C ILE A 112 -37.11 14.20 -0.79
N ARG A 113 -38.16 13.69 -0.14
CA ARG A 113 -38.54 12.26 -0.19
C ARG A 113 -38.92 11.74 -1.58
N ASN A 114 -39.40 12.58 -2.49
CA ASN A 114 -40.07 12.13 -3.71
C ASN A 114 -39.67 12.85 -4.99
N ASN A 115 -38.62 13.67 -5.03
CA ASN A 115 -38.29 14.46 -6.21
C ASN A 115 -36.93 14.09 -6.81
N SER A 116 -36.92 13.91 -8.14
CA SER A 116 -35.71 13.78 -8.95
C SER A 116 -34.88 15.07 -8.97
N ASP A 117 -35.52 16.23 -8.74
CA ASP A 117 -34.88 17.55 -8.70
C ASP A 117 -34.86 18.08 -7.27
N ILE A 118 -33.80 17.80 -6.57
CA ILE A 118 -33.61 18.26 -5.19
C ILE A 118 -33.03 19.67 -5.21
N ASP A 119 -33.77 20.62 -4.64
CA ASP A 119 -33.22 21.93 -4.36
C ASP A 119 -32.18 21.84 -3.22
N THR A 120 -30.90 21.82 -3.61
CA THR A 120 -29.79 21.78 -2.67
C THR A 120 -29.63 23.05 -1.84
N SER A 121 -30.33 24.13 -2.20
CA SER A 121 -30.32 25.40 -1.44
C SER A 121 -30.88 25.21 -0.04
N TRP A 122 -31.96 24.43 0.10
CA TRP A 122 -32.56 24.10 1.40
C TRP A 122 -31.56 23.38 2.32
N LEU A 123 -30.72 22.49 1.77
CA LEU A 123 -29.70 21.77 2.52
C LEU A 123 -28.58 22.68 3.04
N LYS A 124 -28.31 23.77 2.33
CA LYS A 124 -27.34 24.79 2.77
C LYS A 124 -27.86 25.62 3.94
N THR A 125 -29.17 25.81 4.00
CA THR A 125 -29.83 26.57 5.07
C THR A 125 -30.12 25.75 6.32
N ASN A 126 -30.04 24.41 6.21
CA ASN A 126 -30.31 23.48 7.31
C ASN A 126 -29.19 22.42 7.44
N PRO A 127 -27.92 22.84 7.62
CA PRO A 127 -26.76 21.92 7.62
C PRO A 127 -26.77 20.94 8.80
N GLU A 128 -27.49 21.25 9.87
CA GLU A 128 -27.65 20.41 11.07
C GLU A 128 -28.57 19.21 10.84
N LEU A 129 -29.46 19.27 9.83
CA LEU A 129 -30.44 18.21 9.58
C LEU A 129 -29.91 17.14 8.65
N CYS A 130 -29.11 17.52 7.64
CA CYS A 130 -28.46 16.53 6.79
C CYS A 130 -27.21 17.08 6.09
N ARG A 131 -26.29 16.18 5.79
CA ARG A 131 -25.08 16.46 5.04
C ARG A 131 -25.21 15.88 3.63
N VAL A 132 -24.93 16.70 2.61
CA VAL A 132 -24.83 16.27 1.22
C VAL A 132 -23.46 15.66 0.97
N ASP A 133 -23.42 14.48 0.38
CA ASP A 133 -22.22 13.75 0.07
C ASP A 133 -22.21 13.46 -1.44
N TYR A 134 -21.34 14.13 -2.20
CA TYR A 134 -21.24 14.00 -3.64
C TYR A 134 -20.35 12.82 -4.05
N LEU A 135 -20.77 12.09 -5.10
CA LEU A 135 -20.03 10.92 -5.62
C LEU A 135 -18.69 11.32 -6.24
N ASP A 136 -18.67 12.41 -6.99
CA ASP A 136 -17.48 12.93 -7.67
C ASP A 136 -16.39 13.45 -6.72
N GLN A 137 -16.75 13.74 -5.47
CA GLN A 137 -15.82 14.11 -4.40
C GLN A 137 -15.23 12.91 -3.68
N LYS A 138 -15.65 11.67 -4.01
CA LYS A 138 -15.13 10.47 -3.38
C LYS A 138 -13.84 10.03 -4.05
N LYS A 139 -12.80 9.94 -3.27
CA LYS A 139 -11.49 9.40 -3.70
C LYS A 139 -11.43 7.87 -3.68
N GLY A 140 -12.52 7.21 -3.30
CA GLY A 140 -12.61 5.76 -3.15
C GLY A 140 -13.04 5.35 -1.74
N SER A 141 -12.98 4.06 -1.46
CA SER A 141 -13.14 3.49 -0.13
C SER A 141 -11.80 3.43 0.58
N LYS A 142 -11.81 3.55 1.92
CA LYS A 142 -10.60 3.36 2.72
C LYS A 142 -10.02 1.96 2.48
N PRO A 143 -8.68 1.84 2.41
CA PRO A 143 -8.03 0.56 2.18
C PRO A 143 -8.30 -0.41 3.34
N ARG A 144 -8.39 -1.69 3.02
CA ARG A 144 -8.55 -2.77 3.99
C ARG A 144 -7.19 -3.32 4.39
N ASP A 145 -7.16 -4.03 5.49
CA ASP A 145 -6.00 -4.74 6.01
C ASP A 145 -5.79 -6.14 5.40
N TRP A 146 -6.41 -6.41 4.28
CA TRP A 146 -6.17 -7.62 3.50
C TRP A 146 -6.08 -7.30 2.01
N PHE A 147 -5.14 -7.95 1.31
CA PHE A 147 -4.90 -7.80 -0.12
C PHE A 147 -5.11 -9.12 -0.83
N MET A 148 -5.96 -9.14 -1.85
CA MET A 148 -6.04 -10.24 -2.78
C MET A 148 -5.15 -9.90 -3.99
N MET A 149 -3.94 -10.44 -4.02
CA MET A 149 -2.96 -10.17 -5.07
C MET A 149 -2.13 -11.42 -5.33
N ASP A 150 -2.25 -11.96 -6.53
CA ASP A 150 -1.54 -13.19 -6.88
C ASP A 150 -0.02 -12.97 -6.98
N TYR A 151 0.72 -14.05 -6.86
CA TYR A 151 2.14 -14.09 -7.20
C TYR A 151 2.38 -13.72 -8.67
N ILE A 152 3.61 -13.33 -8.97
CA ILE A 152 4.01 -13.01 -10.33
C ILE A 152 3.85 -14.24 -11.22
N ASN A 153 3.07 -14.08 -12.30
CA ASN A 153 2.86 -15.14 -13.27
C ASN A 153 4.20 -15.52 -13.94
N VAL A 154 4.36 -16.81 -14.25
CA VAL A 154 5.55 -17.35 -14.93
C VAL A 154 5.85 -16.64 -16.25
N MET A 155 4.80 -16.21 -16.97
CA MET A 155 4.90 -15.50 -18.26
C MET A 155 4.97 -13.97 -18.12
N SER A 156 5.00 -13.45 -16.89
CA SER A 156 5.07 -12.00 -16.68
C SER A 156 6.45 -11.44 -17.02
N SER A 157 6.49 -10.31 -17.73
CA SER A 157 7.72 -9.55 -17.99
C SER A 157 8.39 -9.00 -16.73
N GLU A 158 7.63 -8.90 -15.62
CA GLU A 158 8.13 -8.50 -14.31
C GLU A 158 9.01 -9.58 -13.66
N ARG A 159 8.88 -10.83 -14.10
CA ARG A 159 9.55 -11.98 -13.49
C ARG A 159 11.06 -11.96 -13.76
N LEU A 160 11.84 -12.06 -12.69
CA LEU A 160 13.30 -12.12 -12.73
C LEU A 160 13.87 -13.50 -12.35
N ASP A 161 13.02 -14.53 -12.25
CA ASP A 161 13.38 -15.88 -11.76
C ASP A 161 14.03 -15.88 -10.38
N TYR A 162 13.72 -14.88 -9.56
CA TYR A 162 14.12 -14.80 -8.17
C TYR A 162 13.04 -15.46 -7.30
N PRO A 163 13.37 -16.51 -6.50
CA PRO A 163 12.35 -17.37 -5.85
C PRO A 163 11.36 -16.64 -4.95
N THR A 164 11.79 -15.58 -4.29
CA THR A 164 10.99 -14.81 -3.31
C THR A 164 10.59 -13.43 -3.83
N GLN A 165 10.64 -13.22 -5.15
CA GLN A 165 10.27 -11.94 -5.74
C GLN A 165 8.83 -11.57 -5.40
N LYS A 166 8.64 -10.35 -4.89
CA LYS A 166 7.32 -9.77 -4.62
C LYS A 166 6.79 -9.02 -5.83
N PRO A 167 5.46 -9.04 -6.07
CA PRO A 167 4.85 -8.22 -7.12
C PRO A 167 5.10 -6.71 -6.90
N GLU A 168 5.42 -5.98 -7.97
CA GLU A 168 5.61 -4.51 -7.87
C GLU A 168 4.38 -3.80 -7.32
N LYS A 169 3.18 -4.19 -7.76
CA LYS A 169 1.91 -3.64 -7.27
C LYS A 169 1.73 -3.78 -5.75
N PHE A 170 2.27 -4.86 -5.17
CA PHE A 170 2.22 -5.10 -3.73
C PHE A 170 3.09 -4.07 -2.99
N ILE A 171 4.33 -3.89 -3.42
CA ILE A 171 5.27 -2.92 -2.85
C ILE A 171 4.83 -1.49 -3.12
N GLU A 172 4.30 -1.21 -4.32
CA GLU A 172 3.74 0.08 -4.71
C GLU A 172 2.65 0.55 -3.74
N ARG A 173 1.73 -0.36 -3.36
CA ARG A 173 0.65 -0.06 -2.41
C ARG A 173 1.23 0.36 -1.05
N ILE A 174 2.22 -0.34 -0.53
CA ILE A 174 2.88 -0.03 0.75
C ILE A 174 3.60 1.33 0.67
N ILE A 175 4.41 1.54 -0.36
CA ILE A 175 5.19 2.77 -0.52
C ILE A 175 4.26 3.99 -0.67
N LYS A 176 3.21 3.89 -1.48
CA LYS A 176 2.24 4.98 -1.67
C LYS A 176 1.45 5.30 -0.39
N ALA A 177 1.18 4.29 0.45
CA ALA A 177 0.47 4.50 1.70
C ALA A 177 1.30 5.29 2.71
N SER A 178 2.60 5.02 2.83
CA SER A 178 3.41 5.51 3.96
C SER A 178 4.62 6.34 3.54
N SER A 179 4.60 6.90 2.34
CA SER A 179 5.64 7.84 1.90
C SER A 179 5.15 8.82 0.85
N ASN A 180 5.89 9.91 0.68
CA ASN A 180 5.68 10.92 -0.34
C ASN A 180 6.85 10.93 -1.34
N GLU A 181 6.69 11.61 -2.47
CA GLU A 181 7.78 11.81 -3.41
C GLU A 181 8.95 12.54 -2.72
N GLY A 182 10.18 12.05 -2.95
CA GLY A 182 11.38 12.56 -2.32
C GLY A 182 11.77 11.92 -0.99
N ASP A 183 10.85 11.21 -0.32
CA ASP A 183 11.14 10.48 0.92
C ASP A 183 12.12 9.31 0.67
N ILE A 184 12.73 8.83 1.74
CA ILE A 184 13.66 7.70 1.71
C ILE A 184 12.91 6.42 2.08
N VAL A 185 13.01 5.42 1.22
CA VAL A 185 12.54 4.05 1.44
C VAL A 185 13.74 3.13 1.64
N ALA A 186 13.78 2.41 2.76
CA ALA A 186 14.87 1.48 3.07
C ALA A 186 14.40 0.02 3.05
N ASP A 187 15.19 -0.87 2.44
CA ASP A 187 14.95 -2.32 2.43
C ASP A 187 16.28 -3.05 2.66
N PHE A 188 16.43 -3.61 3.85
CA PHE A 188 17.67 -4.26 4.27
C PHE A 188 17.73 -5.76 3.89
N PHE A 189 16.71 -6.27 3.21
CA PHE A 189 16.61 -7.65 2.69
C PHE A 189 16.10 -7.63 1.25
N CYS A 190 16.77 -6.84 0.40
CA CYS A 190 16.22 -6.39 -0.88
C CYS A 190 15.95 -7.51 -1.90
N GLY A 191 16.59 -8.66 -1.78
CA GLY A 191 16.36 -9.81 -2.65
C GLY A 191 16.47 -9.44 -4.14
N SER A 192 15.35 -9.48 -4.84
CA SER A 192 15.25 -9.12 -6.27
C SER A 192 15.20 -7.61 -6.53
N GLY A 193 15.26 -6.75 -5.50
CA GLY A 193 15.23 -5.30 -5.64
C GLY A 193 13.88 -4.69 -6.03
N THR A 194 12.77 -5.35 -5.70
CA THR A 194 11.44 -4.82 -6.02
C THR A 194 11.19 -3.49 -5.33
N THR A 195 11.60 -3.35 -4.07
CA THR A 195 11.46 -2.11 -3.31
C THR A 195 12.22 -0.96 -3.94
N ALA A 196 13.48 -1.18 -4.37
CA ALA A 196 14.28 -0.17 -5.04
C ALA A 196 13.66 0.25 -6.39
N SER A 197 13.22 -0.74 -7.19
CA SER A 197 12.57 -0.51 -8.49
C SER A 197 11.33 0.37 -8.37
N VAL A 198 10.43 0.01 -7.46
CA VAL A 198 9.18 0.74 -7.25
C VAL A 198 9.44 2.12 -6.66
N SER A 199 10.37 2.23 -5.71
CA SER A 199 10.74 3.52 -5.09
C SER A 199 11.27 4.50 -6.14
N GLU A 200 12.19 4.08 -7.01
CA GLU A 200 12.71 4.91 -8.09
C GLU A 200 11.61 5.34 -9.06
N SER A 201 10.76 4.40 -9.48
CA SER A 201 9.65 4.67 -10.39
C SER A 201 8.62 5.65 -9.82
N LEU A 202 8.47 5.69 -8.51
CA LEU A 202 7.58 6.60 -7.78
C LEU A 202 8.25 7.89 -7.31
N GLY A 203 9.51 8.15 -7.68
CA GLY A 203 10.23 9.36 -7.29
C GLY A 203 10.74 9.38 -5.83
N ARG A 204 10.72 8.23 -5.14
CA ARG A 204 11.29 8.09 -3.80
C ARG A 204 12.79 7.84 -3.89
N LYS A 205 13.56 8.33 -2.90
CA LYS A 205 14.95 7.90 -2.69
C LYS A 205 14.93 6.51 -2.09
N TRP A 206 15.97 5.73 -2.32
CA TRP A 206 16.01 4.38 -1.78
C TRP A 206 17.40 3.99 -1.30
N ILE A 207 17.43 3.15 -0.26
CA ILE A 207 18.62 2.50 0.27
C ILE A 207 18.28 1.03 0.44
N THR A 208 19.07 0.15 -0.19
CA THR A 208 18.83 -1.29 -0.06
C THR A 208 20.11 -2.04 0.24
N SER A 209 19.99 -3.12 1.00
CA SER A 209 21.10 -4.02 1.28
C SER A 209 20.66 -5.48 1.20
N ASP A 210 21.63 -6.37 1.00
CA ASP A 210 21.44 -7.81 1.07
C ASP A 210 22.79 -8.48 1.34
N LEU A 211 22.79 -9.61 2.04
CA LEU A 211 23.99 -10.41 2.25
C LEU A 211 24.36 -11.24 1.01
N GLY A 212 23.37 -11.56 0.17
CA GLY A 212 23.54 -12.39 -1.01
C GLY A 212 24.11 -11.63 -2.21
N LYS A 213 25.27 -12.00 -2.71
CA LYS A 213 25.83 -11.44 -3.95
C LYS A 213 24.88 -11.57 -5.13
N PHE A 214 24.12 -12.65 -5.19
CA PHE A 214 23.11 -12.87 -6.23
C PHE A 214 21.97 -11.84 -6.13
N SER A 215 21.51 -11.53 -4.95
CA SER A 215 20.49 -10.49 -4.68
C SER A 215 20.97 -9.13 -5.16
N VAL A 216 22.17 -8.71 -4.75
CA VAL A 216 22.77 -7.43 -5.15
C VAL A 216 22.94 -7.34 -6.67
N HIS A 217 23.40 -8.43 -7.30
CA HIS A 217 23.56 -8.47 -8.75
C HIS A 217 22.23 -8.39 -9.51
N THR A 218 21.20 -9.09 -9.03
CA THR A 218 19.85 -9.05 -9.58
C THR A 218 19.25 -7.66 -9.46
N THR A 219 19.34 -7.07 -8.25
CA THR A 219 18.89 -5.69 -7.99
C THR A 219 19.58 -4.69 -8.89
N ARG A 220 20.92 -4.78 -9.05
CA ARG A 220 21.67 -3.93 -9.97
C ARG A 220 21.15 -3.99 -11.42
N LYS A 221 20.95 -5.20 -11.95
CA LYS A 221 20.41 -5.37 -13.32
C LYS A 221 19.03 -4.76 -13.46
N ARG A 222 18.17 -4.98 -12.47
CA ARG A 222 16.83 -4.43 -12.42
C ARG A 222 16.86 -2.90 -12.45
N MET A 223 17.66 -2.27 -11.59
CA MET A 223 17.77 -0.82 -11.51
C MET A 223 18.28 -0.18 -12.80
N ILE A 224 19.25 -0.80 -13.48
CA ILE A 224 19.67 -0.36 -14.82
C ILE A 224 18.50 -0.40 -15.82
N GLY A 225 17.67 -1.44 -15.74
CA GLY A 225 16.44 -1.55 -16.54
C GLY A 225 15.45 -0.42 -16.27
N VAL A 226 15.18 -0.14 -14.99
CA VAL A 226 14.29 0.95 -14.54
C VAL A 226 14.79 2.30 -15.05
N GLN A 227 16.08 2.60 -14.87
CA GLN A 227 16.67 3.86 -15.35
C GLN A 227 16.53 4.03 -16.86
N ARG A 228 16.76 2.95 -17.62
CA ARG A 228 16.59 2.96 -19.09
C ARG A 228 15.13 3.23 -19.49
N GLN A 229 14.18 2.66 -18.74
CA GLN A 229 12.76 2.87 -18.98
C GLN A 229 12.35 4.31 -18.67
N LEU A 230 12.73 4.84 -17.51
CA LEU A 230 12.46 6.23 -17.11
C LEU A 230 13.05 7.22 -18.11
N LYS A 231 14.28 6.95 -18.60
CA LYS A 231 14.92 7.77 -19.65
C LYS A 231 14.11 7.77 -20.95
N LYS A 232 13.55 6.61 -21.37
CA LYS A 232 12.69 6.54 -22.57
C LYS A 232 11.38 7.30 -22.40
N GLU A 233 10.87 7.37 -21.16
CA GLU A 233 9.65 8.08 -20.79
C GLU A 233 9.90 9.56 -20.50
N GLU A 234 11.14 10.05 -20.70
CA GLU A 234 11.55 11.44 -20.40
C GLU A 234 11.32 11.83 -18.94
N LYS A 235 11.32 10.84 -18.04
CA LYS A 235 11.20 11.04 -16.59
C LYS A 235 12.57 11.15 -15.94
N ASN A 236 12.61 11.83 -14.79
CA ASN A 236 13.80 11.89 -13.95
C ASN A 236 14.18 10.50 -13.41
N TRP A 237 15.47 10.24 -13.39
CA TRP A 237 16.06 9.06 -12.75
C TRP A 237 17.36 9.47 -12.05
N ARG A 238 17.75 8.69 -11.04
CA ARG A 238 18.95 8.96 -10.25
C ARG A 238 20.01 7.92 -10.49
N ALA A 239 21.28 8.36 -10.55
CA ALA A 239 22.39 7.44 -10.47
C ALA A 239 22.41 6.75 -9.11
N PHE A 240 22.90 5.52 -9.06
CA PHE A 240 23.11 4.78 -7.82
C PHE A 240 24.51 4.19 -7.80
N GLU A 241 25.01 3.91 -6.62
CA GLU A 241 26.27 3.22 -6.39
C GLU A 241 26.06 1.93 -5.61
N ILE A 242 27.00 1.03 -5.70
CA ILE A 242 27.02 -0.24 -4.95
C ILE A 242 28.23 -0.19 -4.02
N LEU A 243 27.92 -0.21 -2.72
CA LEU A 243 28.92 -0.21 -1.67
C LEU A 243 29.12 -1.64 -1.14
N ASN A 244 30.36 -1.97 -0.79
CA ASN A 244 30.70 -3.19 -0.11
C ASN A 244 31.30 -2.86 1.25
N LEU A 245 30.67 -3.34 2.31
CA LEU A 245 31.05 -3.07 3.69
C LEU A 245 32.21 -3.99 4.16
N GLY A 246 33.32 -3.90 3.47
CA GLY A 246 34.56 -4.45 4.00
C GLY A 246 35.07 -5.74 3.38
N LYS A 247 36.31 -6.05 3.71
CA LYS A 247 36.94 -7.32 3.44
C LYS A 247 36.32 -8.35 4.40
N TYR A 248 35.59 -9.30 3.88
CA TYR A 248 35.33 -10.52 4.66
C TYR A 248 36.67 -11.20 4.88
N GLU A 249 37.21 -11.12 6.08
CA GLU A 249 38.24 -12.03 6.49
C GLU A 249 37.64 -13.44 6.41
N ARG A 250 38.17 -14.23 5.50
CA ARG A 250 37.83 -15.65 5.44
C ARG A 250 38.48 -16.29 6.68
N ALA A 251 37.64 -16.65 7.66
CA ALA A 251 38.02 -17.55 8.69
C ALA A 251 38.18 -18.96 8.10
#